data_da0eb8111152bcb9149060f3e6e05b4e
#
_entry.id   da0eb8111152bcb9149060f3e6e05b4e
#
_cell.length_a   1.000
_cell.length_b   1.000
_cell.length_c   1.000
_cell.angle_alpha   90.00
_cell.angle_beta   90.00
_cell.angle_gamma   90.00
#
_symmetry.space_group_name_H-M   'P 1'
#
loop_
_entity.id
_entity.type
_entity.pdbx_description
1 polymer ?
#
loop_
_entity_poly.entity_id
_entity_poly.type
_entity_poly.pdbx_seq_one_letter_code
_entity_poly.pdbx_strand_id
1 'polypeptide(L)'
;ESMTAAVAHHCGGQARVRLLKEGIGAINTWEQHQLKAIGDVYIRHIELSVAGTSRLIARSLTATNSPVVALMQGLGERPLAELLFTDPLWQRATRTIHLQAPTDLPGRAVLWCHQKHQQRLLVEEFFLPALWQR
;
A
#
# COMPACT_ATOMS: atom_id res chain seq x y z
N GLU A 1 1.85 -13.00 6.54
CA GLU A 1 1.05 -13.17 5.32
C GLU A 1 0.73 -11.82 4.71
N SER A 2 0.81 -11.73 3.38
CA SER A 2 0.49 -10.50 2.68
C SER A 2 -1.03 -10.28 2.62
N MET A 3 -1.44 -9.01 2.55
CA MET A 3 -2.86 -8.68 2.37
C MET A 3 -3.41 -9.26 1.05
N THR A 4 -2.59 -9.27 -0.01
CA THR A 4 -2.98 -9.84 -1.30
C THR A 4 -3.34 -11.33 -1.16
N ALA A 5 -2.49 -12.10 -0.49
CA ALA A 5 -2.75 -13.52 -0.27
C ALA A 5 -3.97 -13.76 0.64
N ALA A 6 -4.11 -12.95 1.69
CA ALA A 6 -5.23 -13.05 2.62
C ALA A 6 -6.57 -12.77 1.91
N VAL A 7 -6.62 -11.73 1.07
CA VAL A 7 -7.83 -11.39 0.31
C VAL A 7 -8.16 -12.48 -0.71
N ALA A 8 -7.17 -13.01 -1.42
CA ALA A 8 -7.38 -14.09 -2.37
C ALA A 8 -7.97 -15.32 -1.68
N HIS A 9 -7.44 -15.69 -0.53
CA HIS A 9 -7.92 -16.83 0.25
C HIS A 9 -9.36 -16.62 0.73
N HIS A 10 -9.63 -15.44 1.33
CA HIS A 10 -10.96 -15.10 1.84
C HIS A 10 -12.03 -15.10 0.75
N CYS A 11 -11.72 -14.53 -0.41
CA CYS A 11 -12.67 -14.39 -1.51
C CYS A 11 -12.76 -15.61 -2.42
N GLY A 12 -11.92 -16.62 -2.18
CA GLY A 12 -11.98 -17.89 -2.90
C GLY A 12 -11.54 -17.82 -4.35
N GLY A 13 -10.52 -16.99 -4.66
CA GLY A 13 -10.04 -16.83 -6.02
C GLY A 13 -8.62 -16.32 -6.09
N GLN A 14 -8.14 -16.08 -7.29
CA GLN A 14 -6.83 -15.53 -7.54
C GLN A 14 -6.90 -14.02 -7.50
N ALA A 15 -5.98 -13.41 -6.75
CA ALA A 15 -5.87 -11.95 -6.66
C ALA A 15 -5.22 -11.38 -7.92
N ARG A 16 -5.74 -10.24 -8.36
CA ARG A 16 -5.20 -9.49 -9.50
C ARG A 16 -5.02 -8.04 -9.10
N VAL A 17 -3.82 -7.50 -9.32
CA VAL A 17 -3.49 -6.09 -9.06
C VAL A 17 -3.65 -5.29 -10.34
N ARG A 18 -4.38 -4.17 -10.25
CA ARG A 18 -4.46 -3.19 -11.33
C ARG A 18 -3.91 -1.86 -10.86
N LEU A 19 -2.94 -1.33 -11.60
CA LEU A 19 -2.37 -0.03 -11.32
C LEU A 19 -3.35 1.05 -11.77
N LEU A 20 -3.85 1.85 -10.81
CA LEU A 20 -4.79 2.94 -11.08
C LEU A 20 -4.06 4.22 -11.42
N LYS A 21 -3.05 4.57 -10.62
CA LYS A 21 -2.27 5.79 -10.79
C LYS A 21 -0.92 5.64 -10.10
N GLU A 22 0.09 6.22 -10.69
CA GLU A 22 1.43 6.24 -10.09
C GLU A 22 2.11 7.56 -10.44
N GLY A 23 2.71 8.22 -9.44
CA GLY A 23 3.41 9.48 -9.65
C GLY A 23 3.45 10.33 -8.39
N ILE A 24 3.87 11.58 -8.56
CA ILE A 24 4.00 12.54 -7.47
C ILE A 24 2.64 13.17 -7.19
N GLY A 25 2.30 13.28 -5.91
CA GLY A 25 1.04 13.89 -5.49
C GLY A 25 1.06 14.41 -4.07
N ALA A 26 0.01 15.17 -3.72
CA ALA A 26 -0.16 15.76 -2.41
C ALA A 26 -0.69 14.73 -1.41
N ILE A 27 -0.30 14.90 -0.15
CA ILE A 27 -0.74 14.06 0.97
C ILE A 27 -1.22 14.93 2.12
N ASN A 28 -1.92 14.33 3.06
CA ASN A 28 -2.41 15.04 4.24
C ASN A 28 -1.33 15.18 5.32
N THR A 29 -1.62 15.96 6.35
CA THR A 29 -0.67 16.25 7.43
C THR A 29 -0.27 14.98 8.19
N TRP A 30 -1.23 14.10 8.45
CA TRP A 30 -0.94 12.84 9.15
C TRP A 30 0.04 11.98 8.35
N GLU A 31 -0.16 11.87 7.04
CA GLU A 31 0.73 11.11 6.15
C GLU A 31 2.13 11.74 6.12
N GLN A 32 2.22 13.07 6.08
CA GLN A 32 3.50 13.78 6.15
C GLN A 32 4.27 13.45 7.42
N HIS A 33 3.58 13.40 8.55
CA HIS A 33 4.19 13.03 9.83
C HIS A 33 4.70 11.59 9.83
N GLN A 34 3.93 10.67 9.28
CA GLN A 34 4.35 9.27 9.21
C GLN A 34 5.61 9.09 8.36
N LEU A 35 5.65 9.77 7.22
CA LEU A 35 6.77 9.68 6.28
C LEU A 35 7.95 10.57 6.67
N LYS A 36 7.76 11.52 7.60
CA LYS A 36 8.71 12.59 7.89
C LYS A 36 9.10 13.34 6.61
N ALA A 37 8.11 13.60 5.77
CA ALA A 37 8.27 14.27 4.48
C ALA A 37 7.50 15.58 4.48
N ILE A 38 8.00 16.56 3.73
CA ILE A 38 7.37 17.85 3.53
C ILE A 38 6.99 17.97 2.06
N GLY A 39 5.75 18.39 1.79
CA GLY A 39 5.28 18.58 0.42
C GLY A 39 4.81 17.29 -0.24
N ASP A 40 4.90 17.25 -1.56
CA ASP A 40 4.42 16.13 -2.35
C ASP A 40 5.34 14.91 -2.23
N VAL A 41 4.76 13.74 -2.34
CA VAL A 41 5.47 12.46 -2.25
C VAL A 41 5.17 11.61 -3.48
N TYR A 42 5.89 10.50 -3.62
CA TYR A 42 5.62 9.50 -4.64
C TYR A 42 4.50 8.57 -4.15
N ILE A 43 3.47 8.39 -4.98
CA ILE A 43 2.27 7.63 -4.66
C ILE A 43 2.05 6.55 -5.72
N ARG A 44 1.83 5.31 -5.26
CA ARG A 44 1.36 4.21 -6.10
C ARG A 44 -0.04 3.82 -5.62
N HIS A 45 -1.01 3.92 -6.51
CA HIS A 45 -2.42 3.68 -6.21
C HIS A 45 -2.90 2.48 -7.01
N ILE A 46 -3.35 1.44 -6.34
CA ILE A 46 -3.75 0.19 -6.99
C ILE A 46 -5.14 -0.27 -6.51
N GLU A 47 -5.72 -1.12 -7.32
CA GLU A 47 -6.94 -1.86 -7.01
C GLU A 47 -6.60 -3.33 -6.97
N LEU A 48 -7.07 -4.03 -5.94
CA LEU A 48 -6.96 -5.47 -5.83
C LEU A 48 -8.33 -6.09 -6.10
N SER A 49 -8.41 -6.95 -7.11
CA SER A 49 -9.63 -7.67 -7.45
C SER A 49 -9.44 -9.17 -7.27
N VAL A 50 -10.54 -9.86 -6.96
CA VAL A 50 -10.60 -11.31 -6.90
C VAL A 50 -11.91 -11.74 -7.56
N ALA A 51 -11.83 -12.74 -8.43
CA ALA A 51 -12.99 -13.23 -9.19
C ALA A 51 -13.69 -12.12 -9.98
N GLY A 52 -12.90 -11.21 -10.55
CA GLY A 52 -13.41 -10.11 -11.37
C GLY A 52 -14.06 -8.96 -10.60
N THR A 53 -14.01 -8.98 -9.27
CA THR A 53 -14.64 -7.95 -8.43
C THR A 53 -13.58 -7.22 -7.61
N SER A 54 -13.65 -5.88 -7.60
CA SER A 54 -12.75 -5.06 -6.79
C SER A 54 -13.02 -5.25 -5.30
N ARG A 55 -11.98 -5.57 -4.53
CA ARG A 55 -12.09 -5.90 -3.10
C ARG A 55 -11.38 -4.90 -2.20
N LEU A 56 -10.37 -4.22 -2.71
CA LEU A 56 -9.50 -3.39 -1.91
C LEU A 56 -8.84 -2.33 -2.79
N ILE A 57 -8.66 -1.14 -2.23
CA ILE A 57 -7.85 -0.08 -2.84
C ILE A 57 -6.67 0.18 -1.90
N ALA A 58 -5.48 0.28 -2.44
CA ALA A 58 -4.29 0.57 -1.65
C ALA A 58 -3.52 1.76 -2.20
N ARG A 59 -2.94 2.55 -1.29
CA ARG A 59 -2.02 3.63 -1.60
C ARG A 59 -0.70 3.36 -0.90
N SER A 60 0.38 3.41 -1.65
CA SER A 60 1.73 3.26 -1.12
C SER A 60 2.47 4.57 -1.32
N LEU A 61 2.96 5.15 -0.23
CA LEU A 61 3.53 6.50 -0.19
C LEU A 61 4.96 6.45 0.29
N THR A 62 5.84 7.17 -0.40
CA THR A 62 7.24 7.34 0.03
C THR A 62 7.77 8.69 -0.44
N ALA A 63 8.84 9.19 0.20
CA ALA A 63 9.46 10.44 -0.21
C ALA A 63 9.98 10.34 -1.66
N THR A 64 9.93 11.45 -2.39
CA THR A 64 10.31 11.46 -3.82
C THR A 64 11.78 11.10 -4.05
N ASN A 65 12.64 11.35 -3.07
CA ASN A 65 14.07 11.04 -3.13
C ASN A 65 14.41 9.64 -2.58
N SER A 66 13.40 8.86 -2.21
CA SER A 66 13.62 7.51 -1.67
C SER A 66 14.03 6.55 -2.79
N PRO A 67 15.10 5.74 -2.59
CA PRO A 67 15.49 4.72 -3.56
C PRO A 67 14.38 3.70 -3.87
N VAL A 68 13.42 3.52 -2.96
CA VAL A 68 12.31 2.58 -3.18
C VAL A 68 11.40 3.00 -4.33
N VAL A 69 11.42 4.27 -4.73
CA VAL A 69 10.63 4.77 -5.86
C VAL A 69 10.92 3.96 -7.13
N ALA A 70 12.19 3.72 -7.44
CA ALA A 70 12.57 2.94 -8.62
C ALA A 70 12.06 1.50 -8.54
N LEU A 71 12.09 0.90 -7.34
CA LEU A 71 11.56 -0.45 -7.14
C LEU A 71 10.06 -0.50 -7.31
N MET A 72 9.33 0.51 -6.83
CA MET A 72 7.89 0.61 -7.00
C MET A 72 7.51 0.77 -8.48
N GLN A 73 8.24 1.61 -9.20
CA GLN A 73 8.03 1.80 -10.64
C GLN A 73 8.21 0.49 -11.42
N GLY A 74 9.16 -0.34 -10.98
CA GLY A 74 9.42 -1.64 -11.60
C GLY A 74 8.39 -2.70 -11.32
N LEU A 75 7.49 -2.49 -10.34
CA LEU A 75 6.47 -3.48 -10.00
C LEU A 75 5.39 -3.64 -11.07
N GLY A 76 5.01 -2.54 -11.75
CA GLY A 76 3.88 -2.57 -12.67
C GLY A 76 2.60 -3.03 -11.96
N GLU A 77 2.04 -4.15 -12.39
CA GLU A 77 0.84 -4.72 -11.78
C GLU A 77 1.15 -5.88 -10.81
N ARG A 78 2.40 -5.99 -10.37
CA ARG A 78 2.78 -6.98 -9.35
C ARG A 78 2.50 -6.43 -7.94
N PRO A 79 2.22 -7.31 -6.95
CA PRO A 79 1.96 -6.87 -5.58
C PRO A 79 3.17 -6.22 -4.92
N LEU A 80 2.92 -5.20 -4.10
CA LEU A 80 3.96 -4.57 -3.29
C LEU A 80 4.64 -5.56 -2.33
N ALA A 81 3.93 -6.61 -1.94
CA ALA A 81 4.49 -7.66 -1.08
C ALA A 81 5.76 -8.28 -1.65
N GLU A 82 5.90 -8.35 -2.97
CA GLU A 82 7.13 -8.86 -3.59
C GLU A 82 8.34 -8.00 -3.19
N LEU A 83 8.15 -6.69 -3.09
CA LEU A 83 9.21 -5.77 -2.69
C LEU A 83 9.52 -5.89 -1.19
N LEU A 84 8.48 -5.92 -0.36
CA LEU A 84 8.64 -5.91 1.10
C LEU A 84 9.17 -7.22 1.65
N PHE A 85 8.74 -8.35 1.11
CA PHE A 85 9.09 -9.66 1.66
C PHE A 85 10.32 -10.29 1.03
N THR A 86 10.90 -9.68 -0.02
CA THR A 86 12.17 -10.14 -0.58
C THR A 86 13.38 -9.48 0.08
N ASP A 87 13.17 -8.39 0.81
CA ASP A 87 14.24 -7.68 1.52
C ASP A 87 13.93 -7.66 3.02
N PRO A 88 14.63 -8.48 3.84
CA PRO A 88 14.36 -8.56 5.28
C PRO A 88 14.72 -7.29 6.04
N LEU A 89 15.39 -6.32 5.43
CA LEU A 89 15.69 -5.03 6.04
C LEU A 89 14.47 -4.11 6.11
N TRP A 90 13.39 -4.43 5.39
CA TRP A 90 12.10 -3.78 5.56
C TRP A 90 11.42 -4.33 6.81
N GLN A 91 11.14 -3.47 7.77
CA GLN A 91 10.47 -3.84 9.02
C GLN A 91 9.32 -2.89 9.32
N ARG A 92 8.28 -3.41 9.94
CA ARG A 92 7.18 -2.57 10.41
C ARG A 92 7.68 -1.65 11.51
N ALA A 93 7.48 -0.34 11.33
CA ALA A 93 7.88 0.67 12.30
C ALA A 93 6.82 0.92 13.36
N THR A 94 5.55 0.62 13.05
CA THR A 94 4.43 0.87 13.94
C THR A 94 3.46 -0.32 13.92
N ARG A 95 2.53 -0.33 14.89
CA ARG A 95 1.38 -1.22 14.84
C ARG A 95 0.47 -0.81 13.67
N THR A 96 -0.33 -1.75 13.20
CA THR A 96 -1.37 -1.45 12.22
C THR A 96 -2.31 -0.37 12.77
N ILE A 97 -2.53 0.67 11.98
CA ILE A 97 -3.40 1.78 12.35
C ILE A 97 -4.68 1.62 11.55
N HIS A 98 -5.82 1.70 12.23
CA HIS A 98 -7.12 1.67 11.57
C HIS A 98 -7.41 3.05 11.00
N LEU A 99 -7.83 3.07 9.73
CA LEU A 99 -8.16 4.29 9.01
C LEU A 99 -9.61 4.30 8.60
N GLN A 100 -10.14 5.50 8.40
CA GLN A 100 -11.42 5.70 7.75
C GLN A 100 -11.20 6.71 6.62
N ALA A 101 -11.44 6.25 5.38
CA ALA A 101 -11.30 7.12 4.21
C ALA A 101 -12.40 8.19 4.21
N PRO A 102 -12.20 9.31 3.48
CA PRO A 102 -13.25 10.32 3.31
C PRO A 102 -14.56 9.76 2.75
N THR A 103 -14.52 8.59 2.11
CA THR A 103 -15.68 7.86 1.59
C THR A 103 -16.28 6.89 2.61
N ASP A 104 -15.89 6.98 3.88
CA ASP A 104 -16.31 6.09 4.98
C ASP A 104 -15.95 4.62 4.79
N LEU A 105 -14.97 4.33 3.93
CA LEU A 105 -14.46 2.99 3.79
C LEU A 105 -13.54 2.65 4.97
N PRO A 106 -13.73 1.49 5.61
CA PRO A 106 -12.79 1.06 6.63
C PRO A 106 -11.44 0.76 6.01
N GLY A 107 -10.38 1.02 6.74
CA GLY A 107 -9.04 0.83 6.22
C GLY A 107 -8.01 0.62 7.32
N ARG A 108 -6.79 0.39 6.88
CA ARG A 108 -5.65 0.28 7.78
C ARG A 108 -4.42 0.89 7.13
N ALA A 109 -3.45 1.27 7.95
CA ALA A 109 -2.16 1.72 7.47
C ALA A 109 -1.05 1.00 8.22
N VAL A 110 0.03 0.71 7.52
CA VAL A 110 1.26 0.17 8.12
C VAL A 110 2.42 1.00 7.61
N LEU A 111 3.24 1.46 8.55
CA LEU A 111 4.49 2.15 8.22
C LEU A 111 5.63 1.14 8.22
N TRP A 112 6.35 1.09 7.11
CA TRP A 112 7.54 0.26 6.95
C TRP A 112 8.78 1.15 6.92
N CYS A 113 9.84 0.71 7.59
CA CYS A 113 11.14 1.38 7.55
C CYS A 113 12.20 0.42 7.05
N HIS A 114 13.07 0.91 6.16
CA HIS A 114 14.23 0.14 5.72
C HIS A 114 15.38 0.37 6.71
N GLN A 115 15.88 -0.70 7.29
CA GLN A 115 16.85 -0.59 8.39
C GLN A 115 18.21 -0.02 7.97
N LYS A 116 18.59 -0.23 6.71
CA LYS A 116 19.89 0.25 6.22
C LYS A 116 19.81 1.69 5.71
N HIS A 117 18.75 2.05 4.99
CA HIS A 117 18.68 3.33 4.28
C HIS A 117 17.73 4.33 4.94
N GLN A 118 17.12 3.97 6.06
CA GLN A 118 16.17 4.83 6.79
C GLN A 118 15.00 5.33 5.91
N GLN A 119 14.70 4.61 4.85
CA GLN A 119 13.56 4.90 3.99
C GLN A 119 12.27 4.54 4.71
N ARG A 120 11.22 5.33 4.48
CA ARG A 120 9.89 5.08 5.00
C ARG A 120 8.92 4.81 3.86
N LEU A 121 8.08 3.81 4.04
CA LEU A 121 7.03 3.44 3.10
C LEU A 121 5.74 3.26 3.87
N LEU A 122 4.77 4.12 3.62
CA LEU A 122 3.45 4.04 4.25
C LEU A 122 2.50 3.34 3.29
N VAL A 123 1.91 2.23 3.76
CA VAL A 123 0.93 1.47 2.98
C VAL A 123 -0.44 1.63 3.60
N GLU A 124 -1.36 2.22 2.85
CA GLU A 124 -2.76 2.42 3.26
C GLU A 124 -3.64 1.50 2.44
N GLU A 125 -4.52 0.77 3.09
CA GLU A 125 -5.42 -0.18 2.45
C GLU A 125 -6.84 0.13 2.87
N PHE A 126 -7.75 0.30 1.89
CA PHE A 126 -9.15 0.60 2.13
C PHE A 126 -10.01 -0.54 1.61
N PHE A 127 -10.86 -1.06 2.47
CA PHE A 127 -11.63 -2.27 2.20
C PHE A 127 -12.96 -1.92 1.55
N LEU A 128 -13.19 -2.46 0.35
CA LEU A 128 -14.44 -2.27 -0.35
C LEU A 128 -15.50 -3.24 0.17
N PRO A 129 -16.81 -2.90 0.04
CA PRO A 129 -17.88 -3.78 0.53
C PRO A 129 -17.81 -5.19 -0.04
N ALA A 130 -17.38 -5.35 -1.28
CA ALA A 130 -17.25 -6.66 -1.94
C ALA A 130 -16.17 -7.55 -1.30
N LEU A 131 -15.28 -7.01 -0.44
CA LEU A 131 -14.30 -7.82 0.28
C LEU A 131 -14.99 -8.87 1.16
N TRP A 132 -16.16 -8.53 1.71
CA TRP A 132 -16.91 -9.38 2.63
C TRP A 132 -17.85 -10.36 1.92
N GLN A 133 -17.91 -10.30 0.60
CA GLN A 133 -18.72 -11.17 -0.24
C GLN A 133 -17.85 -12.28 -0.86
N ARG A 134 -18.45 -13.42 -1.11
CA ARG A 134 -17.80 -14.52 -1.80
C ARG A 134 -18.37 -14.74 -3.18
#